data_16300d6a5d758cb767d3abb4e8c0c581
#
_entry.id   16300d6a5d758cb767d3abb4e8c0c581
#
_cell.length_a   1.000
_cell.length_b   1.000
_cell.length_c   1.000
_cell.angle_alpha   90.00
_cell.angle_beta   90.00
_cell.angle_gamma   90.00
#
_symmetry.space_group_name_H-M   'P 1'
#
loop_
_entity.id
_entity.type
_entity.pdbx_description
1 polymer ?
#
loop_
_entity_poly.entity_id
_entity_poly.type
_entity_poly.pdbx_seq_one_letter_code
_entity_poly.pdbx_strand_id
1 'polypeptide(L)'
;MTLNATPTPSPKLLEPKDHTLILIDFQSQMAFATKSIDAVNLRNNAALISHGAKGFGVSTILTTVAEKSFSGPMFSEITEAFPGQPLFDRTSMNTWEDAAVIGEVNRIGKKRIVLAGLWTGVCIVGPALSAIAQGFEVYVIADACGDVSDEAHNRAMDRMVQAGAQPMTSVQYLLELQRDWARSETYDMTTGIAKKFAGSYGIGITYAKSMFGASEGH
;
A
#
# COMPACT_ATOMS: atom_id res chain seq x y z
N MET A 1 -18.53 0.70 -34.26
CA MET A 1 -17.12 0.40 -33.94
C MET A 1 -17.12 -0.94 -33.20
N THR A 2 -16.44 -1.94 -33.72
CA THR A 2 -16.33 -3.24 -33.04
C THR A 2 -15.12 -3.19 -32.12
N LEU A 3 -15.34 -3.44 -30.81
CA LEU A 3 -14.27 -3.52 -29.82
C LEU A 3 -13.80 -4.96 -29.68
N ASN A 4 -12.51 -5.16 -29.60
CA ASN A 4 -11.88 -6.44 -29.29
C ASN A 4 -11.25 -6.40 -27.90
N ALA A 5 -11.06 -7.57 -27.29
CA ALA A 5 -10.29 -7.64 -26.06
C ALA A 5 -8.89 -7.04 -26.28
N THR A 6 -8.43 -6.20 -25.35
CA THR A 6 -7.10 -5.62 -25.45
C THR A 6 -6.05 -6.58 -24.90
N PRO A 7 -5.03 -6.96 -25.70
CA PRO A 7 -3.95 -7.81 -25.22
C PRO A 7 -2.99 -7.06 -24.29
N THR A 8 -3.04 -5.72 -24.29
CA THR A 8 -2.18 -4.86 -23.49
C THR A 8 -3.02 -4.14 -22.44
N PRO A 9 -2.66 -4.24 -21.15
CA PRO A 9 -3.39 -3.52 -20.11
C PRO A 9 -3.23 -2.01 -20.26
N SER A 10 -4.14 -1.25 -19.65
CA SER A 10 -3.99 0.20 -19.56
C SER A 10 -2.65 0.55 -18.87
N PRO A 11 -1.91 1.55 -19.40
CA PRO A 11 -0.69 2.01 -18.74
C PRO A 11 -0.93 2.66 -17.37
N LYS A 12 -2.19 2.84 -16.97
CA LYS A 12 -2.58 3.32 -15.63
C LYS A 12 -2.71 2.20 -14.60
N LEU A 13 -2.76 0.94 -15.01
CA LEU A 13 -2.74 -0.18 -14.10
C LEU A 13 -1.31 -0.46 -13.64
N LEU A 14 -1.15 -0.77 -12.34
CA LEU A 14 0.15 -1.08 -11.76
C LEU A 14 0.61 -2.48 -12.13
N GLU A 15 1.92 -2.62 -12.31
CA GLU A 15 2.61 -3.89 -12.44
C GLU A 15 3.69 -4.05 -11.36
N PRO A 16 4.06 -5.28 -10.97
CA PRO A 16 5.02 -5.49 -9.88
C PRO A 16 6.36 -4.77 -10.08
N LYS A 17 6.79 -4.59 -11.33
CA LYS A 17 8.11 -4.03 -11.65
C LYS A 17 8.11 -2.54 -11.97
N ASP A 18 6.96 -1.87 -12.02
CA ASP A 18 6.85 -0.51 -12.55
C ASP A 18 6.72 0.59 -11.49
N HIS A 19 6.58 0.23 -10.21
CA HIS A 19 6.38 1.19 -9.14
C HIS A 19 7.23 0.90 -7.89
N THR A 20 7.31 1.89 -7.01
CA THR A 20 7.85 1.76 -5.66
C THR A 20 6.74 1.94 -4.65
N LEU A 21 6.56 0.98 -3.75
CA LEU A 21 5.69 1.12 -2.58
C LEU A 21 6.47 1.77 -1.44
N ILE A 22 5.91 2.82 -0.83
CA ILE A 22 6.48 3.44 0.37
C ILE A 22 5.49 3.30 1.52
N LEU A 23 5.90 2.56 2.54
CA LEU A 23 5.15 2.35 3.76
C LEU A 23 5.62 3.34 4.82
N ILE A 24 4.73 4.29 5.16
CA ILE A 24 5.08 5.48 5.92
C ILE A 24 4.42 5.44 7.30
N ASP A 25 5.23 5.45 8.34
CA ASP A 25 4.80 5.72 9.72
C ASP A 25 3.67 4.82 10.24
N PHE A 26 3.64 3.56 9.81
CA PHE A 26 2.79 2.55 10.44
C PHE A 26 3.33 2.22 11.82
N GLN A 27 3.18 3.15 12.76
CA GLN A 27 3.79 3.10 14.09
C GLN A 27 2.75 2.98 15.18
N SER A 28 3.11 2.29 16.25
CA SER A 28 2.17 1.86 17.30
C SER A 28 1.46 3.04 17.99
N GLN A 29 2.16 4.10 18.37
CA GLN A 29 1.54 5.24 19.04
C GLN A 29 0.66 6.06 18.12
N MET A 30 1.01 6.16 16.84
CA MET A 30 0.17 6.86 15.86
C MET A 30 -1.15 6.13 15.63
N ALA A 31 -1.14 4.79 15.70
CA ALA A 31 -2.36 4.00 15.59
C ALA A 31 -3.37 4.27 16.72
N PHE A 32 -2.91 4.54 17.94
CA PHE A 32 -3.81 4.87 19.06
C PHE A 32 -4.63 6.15 18.84
N ALA A 33 -4.07 7.12 18.12
CA ALA A 33 -4.77 8.36 17.81
C ALA A 33 -5.55 8.32 16.50
N THR A 34 -5.40 7.25 15.71
CA THR A 34 -6.13 7.07 14.46
C THR A 34 -7.59 6.71 14.74
N LYS A 35 -8.52 7.44 14.10
CA LYS A 35 -9.97 7.29 14.29
C LYS A 35 -10.74 7.06 13.00
N SER A 36 -10.16 7.35 11.84
CA SER A 36 -10.83 7.24 10.53
C SER A 36 -10.88 5.81 9.99
N ILE A 37 -10.24 4.87 10.66
CA ILE A 37 -10.27 3.45 10.31
C ILE A 37 -10.16 2.61 11.57
N ASP A 38 -10.84 1.47 11.58
CA ASP A 38 -10.70 0.48 12.64
C ASP A 38 -9.27 -0.08 12.69
N ALA A 39 -8.72 -0.24 13.89
CA ALA A 39 -7.33 -0.66 14.08
C ALA A 39 -7.04 -2.06 13.53
N VAL A 40 -8.02 -2.99 13.57
CA VAL A 40 -7.86 -4.34 13.02
C VAL A 40 -7.82 -4.27 11.51
N ASN A 41 -8.71 -3.47 10.89
CA ASN A 41 -8.72 -3.27 9.45
C ASN A 41 -7.41 -2.60 8.98
N LEU A 42 -6.94 -1.56 9.69
CA LEU A 42 -5.67 -0.90 9.36
C LEU A 42 -4.50 -1.89 9.38
N ARG A 43 -4.39 -2.71 10.42
CA ARG A 43 -3.32 -3.73 10.55
C ARG A 43 -3.41 -4.79 9.45
N ASN A 44 -4.63 -5.29 9.18
CA ASN A 44 -4.86 -6.27 8.12
C ASN A 44 -4.50 -5.70 6.75
N ASN A 45 -4.89 -4.47 6.45
CA ASN A 45 -4.58 -3.82 5.18
C ASN A 45 -3.07 -3.55 5.04
N ALA A 46 -2.39 -3.12 6.11
CA ALA A 46 -0.94 -2.97 6.13
C ALA A 46 -0.22 -4.31 5.87
N ALA A 47 -0.67 -5.39 6.51
CA ALA A 47 -0.15 -6.74 6.28
C ALA A 47 -0.40 -7.20 4.83
N LEU A 48 -1.61 -7.02 4.32
CA LEU A 48 -2.00 -7.41 2.96
C LEU A 48 -1.10 -6.77 1.92
N ILE A 49 -0.94 -5.45 1.97
CA ILE A 49 -0.10 -4.74 0.98
C ILE A 49 1.39 -5.09 1.15
N SER A 50 1.86 -5.30 2.37
CA SER A 50 3.25 -5.68 2.65
C SER A 50 3.58 -7.07 2.12
N HIS A 51 2.78 -8.07 2.47
CA HIS A 51 2.96 -9.43 1.97
C HIS A 51 2.73 -9.53 0.46
N GLY A 52 1.76 -8.79 -0.08
CA GLY A 52 1.53 -8.68 -1.52
C GLY A 52 2.75 -8.11 -2.23
N ALA A 53 3.23 -6.94 -1.81
CA ALA A 53 4.41 -6.31 -2.40
C ALA A 53 5.64 -7.21 -2.34
N LYS A 54 5.87 -7.86 -1.19
CA LYS A 54 6.97 -8.83 -1.03
C LYS A 54 6.83 -10.02 -1.98
N GLY A 55 5.64 -10.61 -2.03
CA GLY A 55 5.38 -11.81 -2.85
C GLY A 55 5.52 -11.54 -4.34
N PHE A 56 5.12 -10.38 -4.80
CA PHE A 56 5.28 -9.95 -6.20
C PHE A 56 6.64 -9.31 -6.51
N GLY A 57 7.54 -9.16 -5.52
CA GLY A 57 8.86 -8.56 -5.72
C GLY A 57 8.83 -7.06 -6.03
N VAL A 58 7.83 -6.35 -5.49
CA VAL A 58 7.73 -4.89 -5.61
C VAL A 58 8.85 -4.22 -4.81
N SER A 59 9.50 -3.22 -5.39
CA SER A 59 10.47 -2.39 -4.67
C SER A 59 9.75 -1.63 -3.56
N THR A 60 10.15 -1.83 -2.32
CA THR A 60 9.47 -1.27 -1.15
C THR A 60 10.43 -0.47 -0.29
N ILE A 61 10.00 0.70 0.17
CA ILE A 61 10.73 1.55 1.13
C ILE A 61 9.93 1.56 2.44
N LEU A 62 10.60 1.34 3.57
CA LEU A 62 10.04 1.43 4.90
C LEU A 62 10.56 2.68 5.58
N THR A 63 9.67 3.50 6.13
CA THR A 63 10.09 4.71 6.85
C THR A 63 9.24 4.95 8.09
N THR A 64 9.89 5.48 9.13
CA THR A 64 9.30 5.89 10.40
C THR A 64 9.61 7.35 10.69
N VAL A 65 8.87 7.96 11.61
CA VAL A 65 9.16 9.28 12.14
C VAL A 65 9.32 9.20 13.65
N ALA A 66 10.45 9.71 14.15
CA ALA A 66 10.73 9.80 15.58
C ALA A 66 10.44 8.49 16.34
N GLU A 67 10.93 7.36 15.83
CA GLU A 67 10.65 6.00 16.31
C GLU A 67 10.97 5.85 17.82
N LYS A 68 12.12 6.37 18.24
CA LYS A 68 12.60 6.22 19.63
C LYS A 68 11.98 7.20 20.62
N SER A 69 11.10 8.10 20.16
CA SER A 69 10.50 9.11 21.02
C SER A 69 8.97 9.07 20.98
N PHE A 70 8.35 9.80 20.04
CA PHE A 70 6.89 9.99 20.02
C PHE A 70 6.14 8.81 19.39
N SER A 71 6.60 8.33 18.23
CA SER A 71 5.73 7.49 17.36
C SER A 71 5.85 5.99 17.62
N GLY A 72 6.95 5.54 18.25
CA GLY A 72 7.18 4.13 18.55
C GLY A 72 7.57 3.30 17.34
N PRO A 73 7.70 1.97 17.50
CA PRO A 73 8.15 1.08 16.43
C PRO A 73 7.10 0.89 15.33
N MET A 74 7.58 0.52 14.15
CA MET A 74 6.75 0.09 13.03
C MET A 74 5.95 -1.17 13.37
N PHE A 75 4.79 -1.35 12.75
CA PHE A 75 3.96 -2.53 12.92
C PHE A 75 4.74 -3.81 12.59
N SER A 76 4.60 -4.82 13.47
CA SER A 76 5.23 -6.13 13.28
C SER A 76 4.83 -6.80 11.98
N GLU A 77 3.59 -6.62 11.56
CA GLU A 77 3.04 -7.16 10.31
C GLU A 77 3.83 -6.72 9.08
N ILE A 78 4.41 -5.52 9.11
CA ILE A 78 5.25 -5.00 8.04
C ILE A 78 6.67 -5.53 8.16
N THR A 79 7.26 -5.44 9.36
CA THR A 79 8.65 -5.87 9.56
C THR A 79 8.85 -7.38 9.38
N GLU A 80 7.82 -8.19 9.68
CA GLU A 80 7.79 -9.63 9.40
C GLU A 80 7.75 -9.95 7.89
N ALA A 81 7.07 -9.10 7.09
CA ALA A 81 7.06 -9.25 5.64
C ALA A 81 8.42 -8.90 5.02
N PHE A 82 9.19 -8.01 5.65
CA PHE A 82 10.46 -7.48 5.13
C PHE A 82 11.61 -7.67 6.14
N PRO A 83 11.96 -8.91 6.53
CA PRO A 83 13.01 -9.13 7.51
C PRO A 83 14.35 -8.60 7.02
N GLY A 84 15.01 -7.79 7.87
CA GLY A 84 16.32 -7.21 7.58
C GLY A 84 16.35 -6.08 6.55
N GLN A 85 15.19 -5.62 6.07
CA GLN A 85 15.14 -4.48 5.16
C GLN A 85 15.47 -3.17 5.90
N PRO A 86 16.25 -2.25 5.30
CA PRO A 86 16.54 -0.95 5.89
C PRO A 86 15.25 -0.19 6.24
N LEU A 87 15.23 0.40 7.43
CA LEU A 87 14.17 1.27 7.92
C LEU A 87 14.75 2.67 8.05
N PHE A 88 14.14 3.64 7.35
CA PHE A 88 14.56 5.03 7.36
C PHE A 88 13.78 5.79 8.44
N ASP A 89 14.39 5.98 9.63
CA ASP A 89 13.82 6.82 10.68
C ASP A 89 14.20 8.29 10.44
N ARG A 90 13.23 9.18 10.45
CA ARG A 90 13.36 10.59 10.11
C ARG A 90 12.73 11.51 11.16
N THR A 91 12.99 12.80 11.06
CA THR A 91 12.34 13.84 11.88
C THR A 91 11.37 14.69 11.07
N SER A 92 11.54 14.76 9.74
CA SER A 92 10.62 15.46 8.85
C SER A 92 9.29 14.71 8.72
N MET A 93 8.16 15.41 8.73
CA MET A 93 6.84 14.80 8.49
C MET A 93 6.68 14.39 7.02
N ASN A 94 7.22 15.19 6.11
CA ASN A 94 7.22 14.91 4.69
C ASN A 94 8.45 14.06 4.31
N THR A 95 8.24 12.81 3.92
CA THR A 95 9.33 11.90 3.50
C THR A 95 10.13 12.44 2.31
N TRP A 96 9.55 13.32 1.50
CA TRP A 96 10.23 13.96 0.37
C TRP A 96 11.27 15.00 0.79
N GLU A 97 11.28 15.41 2.06
CA GLU A 97 12.28 16.31 2.66
C GLU A 97 13.42 15.54 3.34
N ASP A 98 13.38 14.21 3.35
CA ASP A 98 14.44 13.37 3.91
C ASP A 98 15.39 12.88 2.82
N ALA A 99 16.66 13.23 2.96
CA ALA A 99 17.69 12.93 1.94
C ALA A 99 17.94 11.41 1.78
N ALA A 100 17.80 10.62 2.86
CA ALA A 100 18.04 9.18 2.80
C ALA A 100 16.90 8.47 2.08
N VAL A 101 15.65 8.87 2.35
CA VAL A 101 14.48 8.34 1.63
C VAL A 101 14.55 8.69 0.14
N ILE A 102 14.86 9.95 -0.20
CA ILE A 102 14.97 10.37 -1.59
C ILE A 102 16.16 9.70 -2.29
N GLY A 103 17.26 9.48 -1.59
CA GLY A 103 18.38 8.68 -2.10
C GLY A 103 17.94 7.29 -2.53
N GLU A 104 17.10 6.64 -1.73
CA GLU A 104 16.57 5.30 -2.02
C GLU A 104 15.54 5.33 -3.18
N VAL A 105 14.65 6.32 -3.23
CA VAL A 105 13.73 6.53 -4.36
C VAL A 105 14.50 6.66 -5.67
N ASN A 106 15.56 7.48 -5.66
CA ASN A 106 16.42 7.68 -6.84
C ASN A 106 17.19 6.40 -7.22
N ARG A 107 17.68 5.63 -6.24
CA ARG A 107 18.37 4.37 -6.48
C ARG A 107 17.45 3.34 -7.14
N ILE A 108 16.20 3.27 -6.72
CA ILE A 108 15.17 2.40 -7.34
C ILE A 108 14.80 2.90 -8.72
N GLY A 109 14.69 4.21 -8.94
CA GLY A 109 14.57 4.85 -10.24
C GLY A 109 13.24 4.66 -10.98
N LYS A 110 12.16 4.32 -10.27
CA LYS A 110 10.83 4.13 -10.87
C LYS A 110 10.04 5.44 -10.87
N LYS A 111 9.17 5.60 -11.88
CA LYS A 111 8.35 6.82 -12.07
C LYS A 111 7.02 6.78 -11.33
N ARG A 112 6.61 5.62 -10.83
CA ARG A 112 5.37 5.44 -10.09
C ARG A 112 5.66 5.21 -8.64
N ILE A 113 4.92 5.92 -7.80
CA ILE A 113 5.00 5.82 -6.33
C ILE A 113 3.63 5.43 -5.79
N VAL A 114 3.60 4.40 -4.98
CA VAL A 114 2.42 3.98 -4.23
C VAL A 114 2.66 4.30 -2.76
N LEU A 115 1.75 5.03 -2.13
CA LEU A 115 1.86 5.48 -0.75
C LEU A 115 0.80 4.82 0.13
N ALA A 116 1.17 4.45 1.34
CA ALA A 116 0.27 4.05 2.41
C ALA A 116 0.88 4.38 3.78
N GLY A 117 0.06 4.68 4.77
CA GLY A 117 0.53 4.92 6.14
C GLY A 117 -0.22 5.97 6.93
N LEU A 118 0.39 6.47 7.98
CA LEU A 118 -0.18 7.36 9.01
C LEU A 118 0.63 8.66 9.14
N TRP A 119 -0.02 9.83 9.35
CA TRP A 119 -1.42 10.08 9.15
C TRP A 119 -1.65 10.65 7.75
N THR A 120 -2.81 10.40 7.20
CA THR A 120 -3.15 10.78 5.82
C THR A 120 -2.92 12.26 5.55
N GLY A 121 -3.38 13.13 6.46
CA GLY A 121 -3.28 14.59 6.34
C GLY A 121 -1.91 15.18 6.61
N VAL A 122 -0.94 14.36 7.03
CA VAL A 122 0.41 14.83 7.40
C VAL A 122 1.45 14.09 6.57
N CYS A 123 1.77 12.86 6.95
CA CYS A 123 2.90 12.13 6.38
C CYS A 123 2.60 11.48 5.02
N ILE A 124 1.35 11.49 4.57
CA ILE A 124 0.98 10.98 3.24
C ILE A 124 0.72 12.13 2.26
N VAL A 125 -0.03 13.15 2.65
CA VAL A 125 -0.32 14.28 1.76
C VAL A 125 0.95 15.04 1.36
N GLY A 126 1.90 15.21 2.27
CA GLY A 126 3.17 15.90 1.99
C GLY A 126 3.96 15.25 0.87
N PRO A 127 4.38 13.98 1.00
CA PRO A 127 5.12 13.30 -0.06
C PRO A 127 4.30 13.10 -1.34
N ALA A 128 2.98 12.90 -1.27
CA ALA A 128 2.14 12.79 -2.46
C ALA A 128 2.23 14.06 -3.31
N LEU A 129 2.01 15.23 -2.72
CA LEU A 129 2.08 16.51 -3.43
C LEU A 129 3.48 16.81 -3.94
N SER A 130 4.50 16.50 -3.13
CA SER A 130 5.91 16.73 -3.51
C SER A 130 6.33 15.83 -4.69
N ALA A 131 5.95 14.57 -4.67
CA ALA A 131 6.23 13.63 -5.76
C ALA A 131 5.53 14.04 -7.05
N ILE A 132 4.23 14.42 -6.99
CA ILE A 132 3.47 14.92 -8.15
C ILE A 132 4.16 16.15 -8.75
N ALA A 133 4.58 17.11 -7.91
CA ALA A 133 5.26 18.32 -8.36
C ALA A 133 6.60 18.02 -9.09
N GLN A 134 7.23 16.88 -8.79
CA GLN A 134 8.44 16.40 -9.44
C GLN A 134 8.17 15.46 -10.64
N GLY A 135 6.90 15.29 -11.05
CA GLY A 135 6.52 14.53 -12.23
C GLY A 135 6.41 13.01 -12.01
N PHE A 136 6.29 12.55 -10.76
CA PHE A 136 5.93 11.17 -10.48
C PHE A 136 4.44 10.92 -10.67
N GLU A 137 4.07 9.73 -11.10
CA GLU A 137 2.70 9.23 -10.99
C GLU A 137 2.49 8.67 -9.58
N VAL A 138 1.53 9.23 -8.85
CA VAL A 138 1.30 8.88 -7.44
C VAL A 138 -0.02 8.16 -7.26
N TYR A 139 0.02 7.03 -6.55
CA TYR A 139 -1.12 6.25 -6.11
C TYR A 139 -1.16 6.26 -4.58
N VAL A 140 -2.36 6.25 -4.00
CA VAL A 140 -2.54 6.21 -2.54
C VAL A 140 -3.51 5.09 -2.19
N ILE A 141 -3.09 4.18 -1.31
CA ILE A 141 -3.94 3.08 -0.84
C ILE A 141 -4.75 3.61 0.34
N ALA A 142 -5.96 4.09 0.04
CA ALA A 142 -6.78 4.86 0.96
C ALA A 142 -7.16 4.08 2.23
N ASP A 143 -7.52 2.81 2.12
CA ASP A 143 -7.87 1.94 3.25
C ASP A 143 -6.66 1.36 4.01
N ALA A 144 -5.45 1.65 3.55
CA ALA A 144 -4.20 1.45 4.29
C ALA A 144 -3.61 2.79 4.78
N CYS A 145 -4.41 3.86 4.75
CA CYS A 145 -4.13 5.14 5.37
C CYS A 145 -5.16 5.40 6.49
N GLY A 146 -4.77 6.20 7.47
CA GLY A 146 -5.67 6.62 8.54
C GLY A 146 -5.27 7.96 9.11
N ASP A 147 -6.22 8.61 9.80
CA ASP A 147 -6.02 9.92 10.41
C ASP A 147 -6.77 10.05 11.74
N VAL A 148 -6.58 11.14 12.43
CA VAL A 148 -7.18 11.44 13.75
C VAL A 148 -8.70 11.64 13.70
N SER A 149 -9.26 11.81 12.51
CA SER A 149 -10.71 11.87 12.25
C SER A 149 -11.03 11.53 10.80
N ASP A 150 -12.28 11.15 10.52
CA ASP A 150 -12.78 10.93 9.15
C ASP A 150 -12.63 12.20 8.29
N GLU A 151 -12.93 13.37 8.85
CA GLU A 151 -12.80 14.64 8.14
C GLU A 151 -11.34 14.90 7.74
N ALA A 152 -10.37 14.67 8.64
CA ALA A 152 -8.95 14.85 8.33
C ALA A 152 -8.50 13.91 7.20
N HIS A 153 -8.87 12.64 7.29
CA HIS A 153 -8.58 11.64 6.25
C HIS A 153 -9.22 12.05 4.90
N ASN A 154 -10.51 12.33 4.89
CA ASN A 154 -11.24 12.62 3.66
C ASN A 154 -10.72 13.90 2.98
N ARG A 155 -10.48 14.99 3.74
CA ARG A 155 -9.93 16.23 3.15
C ARG A 155 -8.52 16.03 2.59
N ALA A 156 -7.70 15.21 3.25
CA ALA A 156 -6.37 14.86 2.73
C ALA A 156 -6.47 14.05 1.43
N MET A 157 -7.35 13.06 1.38
CA MET A 157 -7.59 12.26 0.17
C MET A 157 -8.11 13.15 -0.97
N ASP A 158 -9.11 14.00 -0.72
CA ASP A 158 -9.63 14.93 -1.72
C ASP A 158 -8.53 15.85 -2.28
N ARG A 159 -7.67 16.38 -1.40
CA ARG A 159 -6.54 17.25 -1.79
C ARG A 159 -5.55 16.53 -2.69
N MET A 160 -5.20 15.28 -2.36
CA MET A 160 -4.27 14.48 -3.17
C MET A 160 -4.87 14.13 -4.53
N VAL A 161 -6.15 13.76 -4.58
CA VAL A 161 -6.88 13.46 -5.83
C VAL A 161 -6.97 14.71 -6.73
N GLN A 162 -7.28 15.87 -6.15
CA GLN A 162 -7.30 17.13 -6.90
C GLN A 162 -5.93 17.50 -7.47
N ALA A 163 -4.85 17.11 -6.80
CA ALA A 163 -3.50 17.32 -7.31
C ALA A 163 -3.06 16.28 -8.36
N GLY A 164 -3.85 15.22 -8.58
CA GLY A 164 -3.59 14.20 -9.59
C GLY A 164 -3.18 12.82 -9.06
N ALA A 165 -3.22 12.61 -7.73
CA ALA A 165 -3.01 11.28 -7.17
C ALA A 165 -4.18 10.34 -7.51
N GLN A 166 -3.88 9.06 -7.68
CA GLN A 166 -4.89 8.03 -7.97
C GLN A 166 -5.19 7.24 -6.69
N PRO A 167 -6.41 7.29 -6.15
CA PRO A 167 -6.78 6.52 -4.99
C PRO A 167 -7.05 5.06 -5.36
N MET A 168 -6.68 4.15 -4.49
CA MET A 168 -7.01 2.72 -4.61
C MET A 168 -7.19 2.10 -3.23
N THR A 169 -7.61 0.83 -3.17
CA THR A 169 -7.73 0.06 -1.93
C THR A 169 -6.67 -1.04 -1.86
N SER A 170 -6.45 -1.57 -0.66
CA SER A 170 -5.49 -2.65 -0.41
C SER A 170 -5.79 -3.92 -1.22
N VAL A 171 -7.06 -4.34 -1.27
CA VAL A 171 -7.50 -5.49 -2.08
C VAL A 171 -7.35 -5.18 -3.57
N GLN A 172 -7.71 -3.97 -4.00
CA GLN A 172 -7.49 -3.55 -5.39
C GLN A 172 -6.01 -3.64 -5.75
N TYR A 173 -5.11 -3.14 -4.90
CA TYR A 173 -3.66 -3.22 -5.12
C TYR A 173 -3.19 -4.67 -5.30
N LEU A 174 -3.56 -5.57 -4.39
CA LEU A 174 -3.19 -6.98 -4.47
C LEU A 174 -3.68 -7.64 -5.77
N LEU A 175 -4.97 -7.39 -6.12
CA LEU A 175 -5.59 -8.02 -7.29
C LEU A 175 -5.14 -7.39 -8.61
N GLU A 176 -4.76 -6.11 -8.60
CA GLU A 176 -4.16 -5.46 -9.76
C GLU A 176 -2.77 -6.01 -10.07
N LEU A 177 -2.00 -6.43 -9.05
CA LEU A 177 -0.73 -7.13 -9.24
C LEU A 177 -0.93 -8.56 -9.76
N GLN A 178 -1.93 -9.29 -9.25
CA GLN A 178 -2.29 -10.63 -9.74
C GLN A 178 -2.87 -10.57 -11.16
N ARG A 179 -3.79 -9.66 -11.40
CA ARG A 179 -4.45 -9.32 -12.66
C ARG A 179 -5.21 -10.44 -13.37
N ASP A 180 -4.74 -11.67 -13.31
CA ASP A 180 -5.34 -12.81 -13.99
C ASP A 180 -5.20 -14.05 -13.11
N TRP A 181 -6.29 -14.71 -12.83
CA TRP A 181 -6.30 -15.95 -12.06
C TRP A 181 -5.65 -17.12 -12.78
N ALA A 182 -5.50 -17.06 -14.11
CA ALA A 182 -4.74 -18.03 -14.87
C ALA A 182 -3.21 -17.95 -14.66
N ARG A 183 -2.72 -16.92 -13.95
CA ARG A 183 -1.31 -16.82 -13.53
C ARG A 183 -1.07 -17.75 -12.33
N SER A 184 -0.86 -19.01 -12.61
CA SER A 184 -0.70 -20.07 -11.62
C SER A 184 0.49 -19.88 -10.70
N GLU A 185 1.56 -19.25 -11.19
CA GLU A 185 2.80 -18.99 -10.44
C GLU A 185 2.63 -18.08 -9.22
N THR A 186 1.60 -17.23 -9.21
CA THR A 186 1.30 -16.30 -8.10
C THR A 186 -0.06 -16.55 -7.45
N TYR A 187 -0.84 -17.49 -7.99
CA TYR A 187 -2.21 -17.77 -7.55
C TYR A 187 -2.30 -18.16 -6.07
N ASP A 188 -1.55 -19.18 -5.65
CA ASP A 188 -1.58 -19.70 -4.27
C ASP A 188 -1.08 -18.66 -3.26
N MET A 189 -0.05 -17.90 -3.63
CA MET A 189 0.46 -16.80 -2.82
C MET A 189 -0.62 -15.72 -2.64
N THR A 190 -1.25 -15.28 -3.74
CA THR A 190 -2.26 -14.21 -3.72
C THR A 190 -3.49 -14.62 -2.93
N THR A 191 -4.02 -15.82 -3.18
CA THR A 191 -5.18 -16.34 -2.43
C THR A 191 -4.85 -16.59 -0.96
N GLY A 192 -3.65 -17.06 -0.65
CA GLY A 192 -3.17 -17.24 0.72
C GLY A 192 -3.11 -15.92 1.50
N ILE A 193 -2.58 -14.86 0.89
CA ILE A 193 -2.55 -13.51 1.47
C ILE A 193 -3.98 -12.99 1.66
N ALA A 194 -4.84 -13.13 0.64
CA ALA A 194 -6.22 -12.67 0.70
C ALA A 194 -7.03 -13.39 1.80
N LYS A 195 -6.92 -14.71 1.92
CA LYS A 195 -7.55 -15.49 2.99
C LYS A 195 -7.17 -14.98 4.38
N LYS A 196 -5.92 -14.57 4.56
CA LYS A 196 -5.39 -14.17 5.87
C LYS A 196 -5.72 -12.73 6.22
N PHE A 197 -5.70 -11.81 5.26
CA PHE A 197 -5.71 -10.39 5.54
C PHE A 197 -6.82 -9.58 4.84
N ALA A 198 -7.51 -10.14 3.84
CA ALA A 198 -8.49 -9.38 3.05
C ALA A 198 -9.93 -9.44 3.63
N GLY A 199 -10.08 -9.65 4.94
CA GLY A 199 -11.38 -9.56 5.62
C GLY A 199 -12.46 -10.42 4.96
N SER A 200 -13.58 -9.81 4.60
CA SER A 200 -14.74 -10.52 4.01
C SER A 200 -14.40 -11.21 2.69
N TYR A 201 -13.50 -10.66 1.88
CA TYR A 201 -13.05 -11.29 0.65
C TYR A 201 -12.30 -12.61 0.94
N GLY A 202 -11.42 -12.61 1.94
CA GLY A 202 -10.71 -13.81 2.39
C GLY A 202 -11.64 -14.89 2.95
N ILE A 203 -12.68 -14.47 3.68
CA ILE A 203 -13.75 -15.38 4.14
C ILE A 203 -14.46 -15.98 2.92
N GLY A 204 -14.83 -15.18 1.93
CA GLY A 204 -15.48 -15.65 0.69
C GLY A 204 -14.67 -16.72 -0.02
N ILE A 205 -13.35 -16.54 -0.17
CA ILE A 205 -12.45 -17.54 -0.78
C ILE A 205 -12.47 -18.85 0.04
N THR A 206 -12.36 -18.75 1.37
CA THR A 206 -12.35 -19.93 2.26
C THR A 206 -13.63 -20.71 2.16
N TYR A 207 -14.79 -20.03 2.17
CA TYR A 207 -16.10 -20.69 2.06
C TYR A 207 -16.37 -21.29 0.70
N ALA A 208 -16.02 -20.60 -0.38
CA ALA A 208 -16.16 -21.13 -1.74
C ALA A 208 -15.44 -22.49 -1.88
N LYS A 209 -14.22 -22.56 -1.35
CA LYS A 209 -13.43 -23.80 -1.37
C LYS A 209 -14.07 -24.92 -0.53
N SER A 210 -14.51 -24.60 0.68
CA SER A 210 -15.04 -25.61 1.61
C SER A 210 -16.46 -26.06 1.27
N MET A 211 -17.33 -25.16 0.76
CA MET A 211 -18.73 -25.46 0.52
C MET A 211 -19.01 -26.01 -0.88
N PHE A 212 -18.26 -25.59 -1.88
CA PHE A 212 -18.52 -25.96 -3.28
C PHE A 212 -17.49 -26.91 -3.84
N GLY A 213 -16.48 -27.31 -3.07
CA GLY A 213 -15.37 -28.12 -3.58
C GLY A 213 -14.64 -27.43 -4.73
N ALA A 214 -14.78 -26.10 -4.85
CA ALA A 214 -14.15 -25.34 -5.91
C ALA A 214 -12.64 -25.56 -5.87
N SER A 215 -12.10 -26.16 -6.92
CA SER A 215 -10.66 -26.14 -7.13
C SER A 215 -10.23 -24.69 -7.33
N GLU A 216 -9.15 -24.29 -6.67
CA GLU A 216 -8.58 -22.97 -6.89
C GLU A 216 -8.14 -22.89 -8.36
N GLY A 217 -8.57 -21.85 -9.06
CA GLY A 217 -7.97 -21.48 -10.33
C GLY A 217 -8.66 -21.84 -11.62
N HIS A 218 -9.94 -22.19 -11.62
CA HIS A 218 -10.68 -22.37 -12.91
C HIS A 218 -12.13 -21.93 -12.77
#